data_a539677e1a70768cdb48dfb5e245883f
#
_entry.id   a539677e1a70768cdb48dfb5e245883f
#
_cell.length_a   1.000
_cell.length_b   1.000
_cell.length_c   1.000
_cell.angle_alpha   90.00
_cell.angle_beta   90.00
_cell.angle_gamma   90.00
#
_symmetry.space_group_name_H-M   'P 1'
#
loop_
_entity.id
_entity.type
_entity.pdbx_description
1 polymer ?
#
loop_
_entity_poly.entity_id
_entity_poly.type
_entity_poly.pdbx_seq_one_letter_code
_entity_poly.pdbx_strand_id
1 'polypeptide(L)'
;DGITVNRISLANIQKVSNCKADLYIEKRLTGRYYLIRNVEIPNGVTLILDNFTNFNTAAGEFGLYIKLTDGDSFELTGDINPGNGTTTVPGTNTIFLSEVSVGDDIEISGETRTVTDIITDVSLTVSATYSDDLTTDTTPTCNPTALVDVIIN
;
A
#
# COMPACT_ATOMS: atom_id res chain seq x y z
N ASP A 1 -6.87 -25.05 21.00
CA ASP A 1 -5.44 -24.91 20.66
C ASP A 1 -5.19 -23.46 20.28
N GLY A 2 -4.22 -22.81 20.94
CA GLY A 2 -3.84 -21.45 20.66
C GLY A 2 -2.70 -21.38 19.65
N ILE A 3 -2.52 -20.20 19.03
CA ILE A 3 -1.37 -19.91 18.19
C ILE A 3 -0.29 -19.28 19.06
N THR A 4 0.92 -19.84 19.02
CA THR A 4 2.10 -19.22 19.62
C THR A 4 2.82 -18.42 18.54
N VAL A 5 3.08 -17.14 18.81
CA VAL A 5 3.83 -16.27 17.92
C VAL A 5 5.21 -16.03 18.52
N ASN A 6 6.26 -16.35 17.77
CA ASN A 6 7.64 -16.13 18.19
C ASN A 6 8.26 -14.94 17.46
N ARG A 7 7.86 -14.72 16.20
CA ARG A 7 8.42 -13.69 15.33
C ARG A 7 7.37 -13.22 14.33
N ILE A 8 7.41 -11.92 14.04
CA ILE A 8 6.66 -11.31 12.95
C ILE A 8 7.66 -10.53 12.09
N SER A 9 7.58 -10.74 10.78
CA SER A 9 8.33 -9.96 9.79
C SER A 9 7.35 -9.21 8.90
N LEU A 10 7.57 -7.90 8.74
CA LEU A 10 6.77 -7.01 7.92
C LEU A 10 7.69 -6.42 6.85
N ALA A 11 7.61 -6.91 5.63
CA ALA A 11 8.42 -6.43 4.51
C ALA A 11 7.60 -5.46 3.66
N ASN A 12 8.00 -4.19 3.61
CA ASN A 12 7.39 -3.23 2.70
C ASN A 12 7.86 -3.53 1.27
N ILE A 13 6.96 -4.02 0.42
CA ILE A 13 7.22 -4.39 -0.97
C ILE A 13 6.75 -3.31 -1.96
N GLN A 14 6.33 -2.15 -1.47
CA GLN A 14 6.02 -1.00 -2.31
C GLN A 14 7.28 -0.52 -3.05
N LYS A 15 7.12 0.01 -4.27
CA LYS A 15 8.26 0.35 -5.13
C LYS A 15 8.97 1.63 -4.71
N VAL A 16 8.23 2.65 -4.31
CA VAL A 16 8.76 3.99 -4.02
C VAL A 16 8.43 4.44 -2.61
N SER A 17 7.23 4.10 -2.10
CA SER A 17 6.71 4.70 -0.88
C SER A 17 7.01 3.92 0.39
N ASN A 18 7.28 4.67 1.46
CA ASN A 18 7.26 4.16 2.81
C ASN A 18 5.81 3.85 3.23
N CYS A 19 5.63 2.99 4.19
CA CYS A 19 4.35 2.82 4.87
C CYS A 19 4.54 2.87 6.38
N LYS A 20 3.45 2.95 7.14
CA LYS A 20 3.51 2.88 8.60
C LYS A 20 2.71 1.69 9.09
N ALA A 21 3.20 1.04 10.13
CA ALA A 21 2.56 -0.11 10.73
C ALA A 21 2.26 0.11 12.21
N ASP A 22 1.07 -0.31 12.61
CA ASP A 22 0.67 -0.55 13.99
C ASP A 22 0.57 -2.07 14.20
N LEU A 23 1.16 -2.58 15.26
CA LEU A 23 0.90 -3.92 15.77
C LEU A 23 0.26 -3.79 17.15
N TYR A 24 -0.90 -4.38 17.36
CA TYR A 24 -1.61 -4.24 18.60
C TYR A 24 -2.37 -5.52 18.99
N ILE A 25 -2.59 -5.66 20.28
CA ILE A 25 -3.48 -6.64 20.84
C ILE A 25 -4.82 -5.98 21.10
N GLU A 26 -5.90 -6.63 20.69
CA GLU A 26 -7.25 -6.18 21.02
C GLU A 26 -7.93 -7.27 21.87
N LYS A 27 -8.29 -6.90 23.09
CA LYS A 27 -9.06 -7.74 23.99
C LYS A 27 -10.53 -7.34 23.90
N ARG A 28 -11.39 -8.34 23.76
CA ARG A 28 -12.84 -8.14 23.73
C ARG A 28 -13.29 -7.32 24.95
N LEU A 29 -13.89 -6.15 24.71
CA LEU A 29 -14.46 -5.24 25.71
C LEU A 29 -13.46 -4.42 26.55
N THR A 30 -12.14 -4.50 26.35
CA THR A 30 -11.16 -3.77 27.18
C THR A 30 -10.27 -2.79 26.42
N GLY A 31 -10.34 -2.78 25.07
CA GLY A 31 -9.58 -1.83 24.24
C GLY A 31 -8.34 -2.43 23.58
N ARG A 32 -7.56 -1.54 22.95
CA ARG A 32 -6.35 -1.88 22.19
C ARG A 32 -5.10 -1.57 22.99
N TYR A 33 -4.13 -2.47 22.90
CA TYR A 33 -2.80 -2.30 23.49
C TYR A 33 -1.77 -2.41 22.37
N TYR A 34 -1.09 -1.29 22.06
CA TYR A 34 -0.12 -1.24 20.98
C TYR A 34 1.21 -1.84 21.42
N LEU A 35 1.74 -2.78 20.64
CA LEU A 35 3.10 -3.30 20.76
C LEU A 35 4.07 -2.40 19.99
N ILE A 36 3.67 -1.97 18.80
CA ILE A 36 4.26 -0.85 18.05
C ILE A 36 3.15 0.04 17.54
N ARG A 37 3.44 1.32 17.39
CA ARG A 37 2.47 2.30 16.90
C ARG A 37 3.14 3.29 15.96
N ASN A 38 2.55 3.44 14.77
CA ASN A 38 2.98 4.40 13.76
C ASN A 38 4.47 4.28 13.40
N VAL A 39 4.97 3.03 13.35
CA VAL A 39 6.36 2.76 12.97
C VAL A 39 6.47 2.78 11.47
N GLU A 40 7.35 3.64 10.95
CA GLU A 40 7.62 3.73 9.51
C GLU A 40 8.46 2.54 9.06
N ILE A 41 8.04 1.94 7.95
CA ILE A 41 8.76 0.89 7.23
C ILE A 41 9.10 1.44 5.85
N PRO A 42 10.37 1.82 5.60
CA PRO A 42 10.79 2.29 4.29
C PRO A 42 10.56 1.23 3.21
N ASN A 43 10.40 1.66 1.96
CA ASN A 43 10.29 0.74 0.83
C ASN A 43 11.52 -0.18 0.75
N GLY A 44 11.27 -1.46 0.44
CA GLY A 44 12.31 -2.49 0.38
C GLY A 44 12.91 -2.91 1.73
N VAL A 45 12.41 -2.38 2.85
CA VAL A 45 12.89 -2.73 4.21
C VAL A 45 11.95 -3.72 4.88
N THR A 46 12.52 -4.65 5.64
CA THR A 46 11.78 -5.58 6.50
C THR A 46 11.93 -5.20 7.96
N LEU A 47 10.83 -4.88 8.62
CA LEU A 47 10.77 -4.76 10.07
C LEU A 47 10.60 -6.14 10.69
N ILE A 48 11.50 -6.50 11.60
CA ILE A 48 11.47 -7.78 12.31
C ILE A 48 11.15 -7.54 13.78
N LEU A 49 10.13 -8.23 14.27
CA LEU A 49 9.72 -8.26 15.66
C LEU A 49 9.88 -9.71 16.15
N ASP A 50 10.88 -9.97 16.98
CA ASP A 50 11.30 -11.33 17.39
C ASP A 50 11.27 -11.57 18.90
N ASN A 51 10.70 -10.66 19.68
CA ASN A 51 10.70 -10.74 21.13
C ASN A 51 9.30 -11.01 21.70
N PHE A 52 8.58 -11.98 21.15
CA PHE A 52 7.24 -12.38 21.59
C PHE A 52 7.30 -13.53 22.62
N THR A 53 8.05 -13.34 23.69
CA THR A 53 8.19 -14.37 24.71
C THR A 53 6.82 -14.71 25.34
N ASN A 54 6.38 -15.97 25.21
CA ASN A 54 5.13 -16.49 25.75
C ASN A 54 3.84 -15.87 25.19
N PHE A 55 3.87 -15.25 24.01
CA PHE A 55 2.65 -14.79 23.37
C PHE A 55 1.85 -15.99 22.83
N ASN A 56 0.69 -16.26 23.43
CA ASN A 56 -0.19 -17.37 23.06
C ASN A 56 -1.65 -16.95 23.18
N THR A 57 -2.45 -17.24 22.16
CA THR A 57 -3.88 -16.93 22.10
C THR A 57 -4.78 -18.08 22.58
N ALA A 58 -4.24 -19.10 23.27
CA ALA A 58 -4.98 -20.30 23.65
C ALA A 58 -6.24 -20.02 24.48
N ALA A 59 -6.25 -18.95 25.25
CA ALA A 59 -7.41 -18.57 26.06
C ALA A 59 -8.53 -17.86 25.25
N GLY A 60 -8.30 -17.54 23.97
CA GLY A 60 -9.28 -16.84 23.12
C GLY A 60 -9.67 -15.45 23.60
N GLU A 61 -8.94 -14.88 24.55
CA GLU A 61 -9.29 -13.61 25.19
C GLU A 61 -8.87 -12.37 24.38
N PHE A 62 -7.91 -12.52 23.47
CA PHE A 62 -7.41 -11.42 22.64
C PHE A 62 -6.92 -11.91 21.28
N GLY A 63 -6.92 -11.00 20.32
CA GLY A 63 -6.33 -11.17 19.00
C GLY A 63 -5.13 -10.26 18.79
N LEU A 64 -4.22 -10.67 17.93
CA LEU A 64 -3.11 -9.86 17.43
C LEU A 64 -3.47 -9.30 16.07
N TYR A 65 -3.35 -8.00 15.90
CA TYR A 65 -3.76 -7.28 14.69
C TYR A 65 -2.63 -6.40 14.17
N ILE A 66 -2.57 -6.31 12.85
CA ILE A 66 -1.71 -5.38 12.13
C ILE A 66 -2.61 -4.37 11.42
N LYS A 67 -2.31 -3.09 11.55
CA LYS A 67 -2.90 -2.03 10.76
C LYS A 67 -1.79 -1.34 9.97
N LEU A 68 -1.99 -1.20 8.67
CA LEU A 68 -1.11 -0.45 7.80
C LEU A 68 -1.70 0.94 7.53
N THR A 69 -0.82 1.89 7.31
CA THR A 69 -1.16 3.24 6.84
C THR A 69 -0.32 3.52 5.61
N ASP A 70 -0.98 4.01 4.58
CA ASP A 70 -0.41 4.31 3.28
C ASP A 70 0.72 5.35 3.38
N GLY A 71 1.58 5.35 2.38
CA GLY A 71 2.64 6.34 2.25
C GLY A 71 2.13 7.70 1.76
N ASP A 72 3.04 8.66 1.72
CA ASP A 72 2.72 9.99 1.20
C ASP A 72 2.58 9.95 -0.33
N SER A 73 1.67 10.79 -0.85
CA SER A 73 1.49 10.98 -2.30
C SER A 73 2.74 11.58 -2.92
N PHE A 74 3.02 11.23 -4.16
CA PHE A 74 4.14 11.77 -4.92
C PHE A 74 3.75 12.02 -6.38
N GLU A 75 4.47 12.94 -7.04
CA GLU A 75 4.31 13.22 -8.46
C GLU A 75 4.95 12.12 -9.30
N LEU A 76 4.24 11.64 -10.30
CA LEU A 76 4.73 10.63 -11.25
C LEU A 76 5.66 11.28 -12.28
N THR A 77 6.64 10.49 -12.71
CA THR A 77 7.50 10.91 -13.83
C THR A 77 6.72 10.93 -15.15
N GLY A 78 6.91 12.00 -15.92
CA GLY A 78 6.32 12.14 -17.26
C GLY A 78 4.88 12.66 -17.25
N ASP A 79 4.25 12.61 -18.42
CA ASP A 79 2.93 13.15 -18.66
C ASP A 79 1.92 12.02 -18.89
N ILE A 80 0.68 12.20 -18.44
CA ILE A 80 -0.41 11.26 -18.66
C ILE A 80 -1.54 11.92 -19.42
N ASN A 81 -1.98 11.28 -20.51
CA ASN A 81 -3.19 11.68 -21.23
C ASN A 81 -4.20 10.53 -21.14
N PRO A 82 -5.20 10.60 -20.25
CA PRO A 82 -6.17 9.54 -20.14
C PRO A 82 -6.99 9.45 -21.43
N GLY A 83 -7.09 8.23 -21.96
CA GLY A 83 -7.87 7.97 -23.17
C GLY A 83 -9.36 8.17 -22.92
N ASN A 84 -10.05 8.78 -23.88
CA ASN A 84 -11.49 8.94 -23.87
C ASN A 84 -12.21 7.58 -23.88
N GLY A 85 -13.07 7.33 -22.88
CA GLY A 85 -13.92 6.13 -22.81
C GLY A 85 -13.17 4.81 -22.63
N THR A 86 -11.89 4.83 -22.25
CA THR A 86 -11.08 3.63 -22.00
C THR A 86 -10.48 3.62 -20.60
N THR A 87 -10.28 2.42 -20.07
CA THR A 87 -9.55 2.22 -18.80
C THR A 87 -8.04 2.09 -19.01
N THR A 88 -7.56 2.03 -20.25
CA THR A 88 -6.13 2.06 -20.55
C THR A 88 -5.63 3.50 -20.52
N VAL A 89 -4.60 3.72 -19.73
CA VAL A 89 -3.99 5.04 -19.52
C VAL A 89 -2.61 5.05 -20.16
N PRO A 90 -2.44 5.80 -21.27
CA PRO A 90 -1.14 5.97 -21.89
C PRO A 90 -0.34 7.10 -21.21
N GLY A 91 0.96 6.85 -21.06
CA GLY A 91 1.92 7.84 -20.56
C GLY A 91 2.94 8.24 -21.62
N THR A 92 3.57 9.38 -21.43
CA THR A 92 4.67 9.89 -22.23
C THR A 92 5.86 10.17 -21.34
N ASN A 93 6.99 9.51 -21.59
CA ASN A 93 8.18 9.56 -20.75
C ASN A 93 7.95 9.09 -19.30
N THR A 94 6.90 8.29 -19.06
CA THR A 94 6.59 7.71 -17.75
C THR A 94 7.44 6.49 -17.48
N ILE A 95 7.52 6.08 -16.20
CA ILE A 95 8.24 4.88 -15.74
C ILE A 95 7.36 4.06 -14.79
N PHE A 96 6.13 3.75 -15.22
CA PHE A 96 5.13 3.09 -14.39
C PHE A 96 5.60 1.79 -13.74
N LEU A 97 6.39 0.97 -14.45
CA LEU A 97 6.94 -0.28 -13.88
C LEU A 97 7.82 -0.04 -12.66
N SER A 98 8.42 1.13 -12.51
CA SER A 98 9.30 1.47 -11.41
C SER A 98 8.64 2.27 -10.30
N GLU A 99 7.58 3.03 -10.60
CA GLU A 99 6.95 3.96 -9.66
C GLU A 99 5.62 3.49 -9.11
N VAL A 100 4.84 2.72 -9.89
CA VAL A 100 3.44 2.40 -9.57
C VAL A 100 3.29 0.93 -9.25
N SER A 101 2.42 0.60 -8.30
CA SER A 101 2.01 -0.76 -7.99
C SER A 101 0.52 -0.95 -8.27
N VAL A 102 0.11 -2.19 -8.56
CA VAL A 102 -1.31 -2.53 -8.66
C VAL A 102 -1.96 -2.30 -7.30
N GLY A 103 -3.08 -1.59 -7.29
CA GLY A 103 -3.78 -1.17 -6.09
C GLY A 103 -3.50 0.28 -5.66
N ASP A 104 -2.48 0.94 -6.24
CA ASP A 104 -2.25 2.37 -6.02
C ASP A 104 -3.35 3.19 -6.70
N ASP A 105 -3.62 4.37 -6.17
CA ASP A 105 -4.52 5.33 -6.78
C ASP A 105 -3.74 6.39 -7.57
N ILE A 106 -4.13 6.62 -8.82
CA ILE A 106 -3.55 7.69 -9.65
C ILE A 106 -4.58 8.80 -9.78
N GLU A 107 -4.14 10.01 -9.49
CA GLU A 107 -4.90 11.23 -9.70
C GLU A 107 -4.39 11.94 -10.96
N ILE A 108 -5.31 12.20 -11.89
CA ILE A 108 -5.09 12.92 -13.14
C ILE A 108 -6.10 14.05 -13.20
N SER A 109 -5.64 15.29 -13.23
CA SER A 109 -6.49 16.49 -13.34
C SER A 109 -7.63 16.52 -12.30
N GLY A 110 -7.38 16.03 -11.10
CA GLY A 110 -8.34 15.99 -9.98
C GLY A 110 -9.28 14.80 -9.96
N GLU A 111 -9.16 13.86 -10.90
CA GLU A 111 -9.88 12.60 -10.87
C GLU A 111 -8.98 11.43 -10.46
N THR A 112 -9.41 10.68 -9.46
CA THR A 112 -8.64 9.53 -8.92
C THR A 112 -9.21 8.21 -9.41
N ARG A 113 -8.33 7.28 -9.82
CA ARG A 113 -8.66 5.90 -10.19
C ARG A 113 -7.62 4.93 -9.67
N THR A 114 -8.08 3.75 -9.27
CA THR A 114 -7.20 2.68 -8.78
C THR A 114 -6.57 1.93 -9.95
N VAL A 115 -5.27 1.68 -9.87
CA VAL A 115 -4.51 0.89 -10.85
C VAL A 115 -4.86 -0.59 -10.72
N THR A 116 -5.27 -1.20 -11.83
CA THR A 116 -5.64 -2.62 -11.88
C THR A 116 -4.58 -3.48 -12.58
N ASP A 117 -3.79 -2.89 -13.47
CA ASP A 117 -2.69 -3.58 -14.16
C ASP A 117 -1.65 -2.58 -14.67
N ILE A 118 -0.39 -3.00 -14.80
CA ILE A 118 0.71 -2.21 -15.36
C ILE A 118 1.32 -3.00 -16.50
N ILE A 119 1.06 -2.53 -17.73
CA ILE A 119 1.41 -3.24 -18.96
C ILE A 119 2.87 -2.96 -19.34
N THR A 120 3.25 -1.69 -19.31
CA THR A 120 4.61 -1.20 -19.64
C THR A 120 4.92 0.07 -18.86
N ASP A 121 6.12 0.62 -19.02
CA ASP A 121 6.47 1.95 -18.46
C ASP A 121 5.58 3.07 -18.95
N VAL A 122 4.92 2.91 -20.09
CA VAL A 122 4.09 3.95 -20.72
C VAL A 122 2.64 3.54 -20.90
N SER A 123 2.19 2.47 -20.23
CA SER A 123 0.80 1.99 -20.30
C SER A 123 0.41 1.25 -19.05
N LEU A 124 -0.70 1.65 -18.44
CA LEU A 124 -1.34 0.94 -17.32
C LEU A 124 -2.86 0.90 -17.52
N THR A 125 -3.55 0.15 -16.68
CA THR A 125 -5.00 0.05 -16.65
C THR A 125 -5.54 0.45 -15.29
N VAL A 126 -6.67 1.15 -15.29
CA VAL A 126 -7.35 1.62 -14.08
C VAL A 126 -8.75 1.04 -13.93
N SER A 127 -9.33 1.19 -12.73
CA SER A 127 -10.62 0.59 -12.33
C SER A 127 -11.84 1.15 -13.06
N ALA A 128 -11.75 2.39 -13.58
CA ALA A 128 -12.82 3.04 -14.33
C ALA A 128 -12.23 4.08 -15.29
N THR A 129 -12.99 4.48 -16.29
CA THR A 129 -12.60 5.55 -17.23
C THR A 129 -12.48 6.89 -16.52
N TYR A 130 -11.62 7.73 -17.02
CA TYR A 130 -11.59 9.17 -16.70
C TYR A 130 -12.65 9.91 -17.53
N SER A 131 -12.97 11.14 -17.14
CA SER A 131 -13.87 11.99 -17.93
C SER A 131 -13.31 12.31 -19.30
N ASP A 132 -14.17 12.43 -20.30
CA ASP A 132 -13.81 12.62 -21.70
C ASP A 132 -13.19 13.99 -22.01
N ASP A 133 -13.31 14.93 -21.10
CA ASP A 133 -12.81 16.29 -21.22
C ASP A 133 -11.44 16.52 -20.58
N LEU A 134 -10.83 15.48 -20.01
CA LEU A 134 -9.50 15.59 -19.45
C LEU A 134 -8.45 15.75 -20.56
N THR A 135 -7.57 16.70 -20.33
CA THR A 135 -6.39 16.95 -21.17
C THR A 135 -5.16 16.26 -20.58
N THR A 136 -4.03 16.32 -21.29
CA THR A 136 -2.75 15.82 -20.77
C THR A 136 -2.42 16.49 -19.44
N ASP A 137 -2.20 15.67 -18.41
CA ASP A 137 -1.70 16.09 -17.11
C ASP A 137 -0.17 15.94 -17.08
N THR A 138 0.52 17.02 -16.80
CA THR A 138 1.99 17.07 -16.71
C THR A 138 2.49 16.94 -15.26
N THR A 139 1.56 16.83 -14.30
CA THR A 139 1.86 16.67 -12.88
C THR A 139 0.95 15.60 -12.24
N PRO A 140 0.78 14.42 -12.89
CA PRO A 140 -0.06 13.38 -12.33
C PRO A 140 0.54 12.90 -11.02
N THR A 141 -0.32 12.54 -10.05
CA THR A 141 0.13 12.06 -8.74
C THR A 141 -0.26 10.63 -8.48
N CYS A 142 0.57 9.93 -7.72
CA CYS A 142 0.30 8.61 -7.21
C CYS A 142 0.04 8.70 -5.70
N ASN A 143 -1.05 8.08 -5.25
CA ASN A 143 -1.37 7.83 -3.85
C ASN A 143 -1.11 6.35 -3.59
N PRO A 144 0.07 6.00 -3.06
CA PRO A 144 0.48 4.61 -2.94
C PRO A 144 -0.28 3.90 -1.82
N THR A 145 -0.78 2.71 -2.11
CA THR A 145 -1.37 1.83 -1.12
C THR A 145 -0.28 1.04 -0.40
N ALA A 146 -0.35 0.91 0.92
CA ALA A 146 0.62 0.14 1.68
C ALA A 146 0.61 -1.33 1.27
N LEU A 147 1.73 -1.83 0.75
CA LEU A 147 1.94 -3.22 0.37
C LEU A 147 2.99 -3.84 1.27
N VAL A 148 2.55 -4.74 2.15
CA VAL A 148 3.43 -5.38 3.14
C VAL A 148 3.22 -6.88 3.14
N ASP A 149 4.29 -7.62 2.88
CA ASP A 149 4.33 -9.06 3.13
C ASP A 149 4.48 -9.33 4.63
N VAL A 150 3.60 -10.18 5.16
CA VAL A 150 3.57 -10.52 6.58
C VAL A 150 3.91 -11.99 6.77
N ILE A 151 4.98 -12.27 7.51
CA ILE A 151 5.37 -13.63 7.88
C ILE A 151 5.30 -13.75 9.41
N ILE A 152 4.54 -14.73 9.88
CA ILE A 152 4.37 -15.04 11.31
C ILE A 152 4.94 -16.45 11.57
N ASN A 153 5.84 -16.57 12.55
CA ASN A 153 6.48 -17.81 12.96
C ASN A 153 6.27 -18.07 14.46
#